data_dee8eee8aed83c46073d5afde19ac0f4
#
_entry.id   dee8eee8aed83c46073d5afde19ac0f4
#
_cell.length_a   1.000
_cell.length_b   1.000
_cell.length_c   1.000
_cell.angle_alpha   90.00
_cell.angle_beta   90.00
_cell.angle_gamma   90.00
#
_symmetry.space_group_name_H-M   'P 1'
#
loop_
_entity.id
_entity.type
_entity.pdbx_description
1 polymer ?
#
loop_
_entity_poly.entity_id
_entity_poly.type
_entity_poly.pdbx_seq_one_letter_code
_entity_poly.pdbx_strand_id
1 'polypeptide(L)'
;THEHSDHIKGLGVISRKYGIPIYATAGTVDAMVRTNALGKIPEGIFHEIQENEPFMINDLKVNPFTISHDAAQPVGYRLEHEGHSVGIATDLGKYNEYIIENLQGLDALLLEANHDIRMLQVGKYPYYLKQRILGDRGHLSNENAGRLLCRLLHDNLKAIFLGHLSRENNYEELAYETVCSEVTLGDNPYKSKDFRIQVAKRD
;
A
#
# COMPACT_ATOMS: atom_id res chain seq x y z
N THR A 1 -2.56 -4.30 6.80
CA THR A 1 -2.53 -4.86 5.44
C THR A 1 -2.17 -6.34 5.44
N HIS A 2 -1.04 -6.74 6.08
CA HIS A 2 -0.54 -8.12 6.13
C HIS A 2 0.55 -8.30 7.21
N GLU A 3 1.05 -9.52 7.39
CA GLU A 3 1.91 -9.92 8.51
C GLU A 3 3.41 -9.66 8.33
N HIS A 4 3.89 -9.07 7.26
CA HIS A 4 5.31 -8.78 7.10
C HIS A 4 5.81 -7.81 8.19
N SER A 5 7.07 -8.00 8.60
CA SER A 5 7.63 -7.38 9.80
C SER A 5 7.63 -5.85 9.80
N ASP A 6 7.77 -5.23 8.64
CA ASP A 6 7.73 -3.77 8.46
C ASP A 6 6.32 -3.19 8.65
N HIS A 7 5.27 -3.99 8.54
CA HIS A 7 3.88 -3.60 8.82
C HIS A 7 3.47 -3.84 10.26
N ILE A 8 4.03 -4.84 10.94
CA ILE A 8 3.56 -5.26 12.26
C ILE A 8 4.54 -5.00 13.41
N LYS A 9 5.78 -4.62 13.14
CA LYS A 9 6.86 -4.48 14.14
C LYS A 9 6.49 -3.62 15.35
N GLY A 10 5.72 -2.55 15.16
CA GLY A 10 5.24 -1.68 16.24
C GLY A 10 3.91 -2.09 16.85
N LEU A 11 3.16 -2.96 16.17
CA LEU A 11 1.75 -3.22 16.46
C LEU A 11 1.52 -3.80 17.86
N GLY A 12 2.33 -4.77 18.26
CA GLY A 12 2.21 -5.38 19.61
C GLY A 12 2.49 -4.38 20.73
N VAL A 13 3.42 -3.45 20.54
CA VAL A 13 3.73 -2.40 21.53
C VAL A 13 2.57 -1.42 21.66
N ILE A 14 2.06 -0.94 20.54
CA ILE A 14 0.93 0.02 20.49
C ILE A 14 -0.31 -0.61 21.10
N SER A 15 -0.62 -1.84 20.72
CA SER A 15 -1.80 -2.57 21.23
C SER A 15 -1.73 -2.78 22.75
N ARG A 16 -0.59 -3.23 23.28
CA ARG A 16 -0.41 -3.39 24.74
C ARG A 16 -0.51 -2.07 25.50
N LYS A 17 0.10 -1.01 24.95
CA LYS A 17 0.18 0.29 25.63
C LYS A 17 -1.16 1.03 25.67
N TYR A 18 -1.92 0.93 24.61
CA TYR A 18 -3.12 1.76 24.40
C TYR A 18 -4.42 0.95 24.35
N GLY A 19 -4.38 -0.38 24.37
CA GLY A 19 -5.55 -1.24 24.24
C GLY A 19 -6.26 -1.10 22.89
N ILE A 20 -5.54 -0.69 21.83
CA ILE A 20 -6.12 -0.45 20.52
C ILE A 20 -6.39 -1.80 19.84
N PRO A 21 -7.63 -2.05 19.37
CA PRO A 21 -7.97 -3.26 18.64
C PRO A 21 -7.23 -3.36 17.29
N ILE A 22 -6.97 -4.58 16.86
CA ILE A 22 -6.28 -4.90 15.61
C ILE A 22 -7.28 -5.54 14.67
N TYR A 23 -7.59 -4.86 13.57
CA TYR A 23 -8.43 -5.38 12.49
C TYR A 23 -7.54 -5.96 11.40
N ALA A 24 -7.67 -7.25 11.12
CA ALA A 24 -6.90 -7.93 10.09
C ALA A 24 -7.65 -9.16 9.55
N THR A 25 -7.30 -9.61 8.36
CA THR A 25 -7.84 -10.86 7.79
C THR A 25 -7.40 -12.07 8.61
N ALA A 26 -8.21 -13.14 8.59
CA ALA A 26 -7.94 -14.37 9.34
C ALA A 26 -6.55 -14.94 9.04
N GLY A 27 -6.13 -14.97 7.76
CA GLY A 27 -4.80 -15.44 7.38
C GLY A 27 -3.66 -14.59 7.95
N THR A 28 -3.83 -13.26 8.00
CA THR A 28 -2.87 -12.34 8.62
C THR A 28 -2.80 -12.55 10.14
N VAL A 29 -3.95 -12.71 10.82
CA VAL A 29 -4.00 -13.00 12.26
C VAL A 29 -3.30 -14.31 12.57
N ASP A 30 -3.63 -15.39 11.86
CA ASP A 30 -3.02 -16.71 12.01
C ASP A 30 -1.50 -16.67 11.82
N ALA A 31 -1.02 -15.94 10.82
CA ALA A 31 0.41 -15.80 10.57
C ALA A 31 1.14 -15.05 11.71
N MET A 32 0.54 -13.96 12.21
CA MET A 32 1.08 -13.21 13.36
C MET A 32 1.13 -14.06 14.63
N VAL A 33 0.07 -14.85 14.89
CA VAL A 33 -0.03 -15.72 16.07
C VAL A 33 0.98 -16.87 16.01
N ARG A 34 1.04 -17.58 14.86
CA ARG A 34 1.97 -18.71 14.66
C ARG A 34 3.44 -18.31 14.82
N THR A 35 3.80 -17.12 14.36
CA THR A 35 5.18 -16.62 14.46
C THR A 35 5.48 -15.93 15.78
N ASN A 36 4.48 -15.75 16.65
CA ASN A 36 4.57 -14.95 17.87
C ASN A 36 5.13 -13.53 17.61
N ALA A 37 4.81 -12.96 16.45
CA ALA A 37 5.41 -11.73 15.98
C ALA A 37 5.13 -10.50 16.87
N LEU A 38 4.01 -10.51 17.60
CA LEU A 38 3.58 -9.40 18.46
C LEU A 38 3.94 -9.60 19.94
N GLY A 39 4.47 -10.78 20.32
CA GLY A 39 4.67 -11.19 21.71
C GLY A 39 3.33 -11.36 22.45
N LYS A 40 3.36 -11.25 23.78
CA LYS A 40 2.12 -11.32 24.57
C LYS A 40 1.22 -10.11 24.26
N ILE A 41 0.02 -10.37 23.78
CA ILE A 41 -1.03 -9.37 23.53
C ILE A 41 -2.26 -9.66 24.38
N PRO A 42 -3.09 -8.65 24.71
CA PRO A 42 -4.35 -8.86 25.42
C PRO A 42 -5.29 -9.81 24.68
N GLU A 43 -6.06 -10.59 25.41
CA GLU A 43 -7.13 -11.41 24.86
C GLU A 43 -8.19 -10.53 24.19
N GLY A 44 -8.78 -10.99 23.08
CA GLY A 44 -9.85 -10.26 22.37
C GLY A 44 -9.37 -9.01 21.59
N ILE A 45 -8.06 -8.80 21.43
CA ILE A 45 -7.53 -7.63 20.72
C ILE A 45 -7.71 -7.72 19.22
N PHE A 46 -7.78 -8.93 18.65
CA PHE A 46 -7.99 -9.14 17.22
C PHE A 46 -9.47 -9.11 16.86
N HIS A 47 -9.76 -8.35 15.82
CA HIS A 47 -11.05 -8.34 15.13
C HIS A 47 -10.80 -8.83 13.71
N GLU A 48 -11.21 -10.05 13.44
CA GLU A 48 -11.07 -10.63 12.11
C GLU A 48 -12.02 -9.95 11.13
N ILE A 49 -11.48 -9.56 9.99
CA ILE A 49 -12.22 -8.97 8.87
C ILE A 49 -12.15 -9.90 7.67
N GLN A 50 -13.12 -9.75 6.77
CA GLN A 50 -13.12 -10.46 5.50
C GLN A 50 -12.70 -9.54 4.37
N GLU A 51 -11.83 -10.01 3.49
CA GLU A 51 -11.48 -9.32 2.26
C GLU A 51 -12.72 -9.06 1.40
N ASN A 52 -12.81 -7.90 0.80
CA ASN A 52 -13.92 -7.46 -0.05
C ASN A 52 -15.29 -7.30 0.65
N GLU A 53 -15.32 -7.40 1.99
CA GLU A 53 -16.51 -7.13 2.78
C GLU A 53 -16.33 -5.83 3.58
N PRO A 54 -17.04 -4.75 3.22
CA PRO A 54 -16.97 -3.50 3.98
C PRO A 54 -17.48 -3.66 5.41
N PHE A 55 -16.81 -3.01 6.36
CA PHE A 55 -17.25 -2.95 7.75
C PHE A 55 -17.13 -1.53 8.31
N MET A 56 -17.70 -1.30 9.50
CA MET A 56 -17.68 0.00 10.15
C MET A 56 -16.80 -0.01 11.39
N ILE A 57 -16.00 1.04 11.56
CA ILE A 57 -15.36 1.40 12.83
C ILE A 57 -15.94 2.74 13.24
N ASN A 58 -16.89 2.74 14.17
CA ASN A 58 -17.74 3.89 14.47
C ASN A 58 -18.47 4.37 13.19
N ASP A 59 -18.16 5.59 12.73
CA ASP A 59 -18.70 6.24 11.54
C ASP A 59 -17.79 6.13 10.30
N LEU A 60 -16.61 5.51 10.47
CA LEU A 60 -15.67 5.24 9.37
C LEU A 60 -16.04 3.92 8.67
N LYS A 61 -16.39 3.98 7.39
CA LYS A 61 -16.52 2.79 6.55
C LYS A 61 -15.15 2.35 6.06
N VAL A 62 -14.83 1.10 6.29
CA VAL A 62 -13.57 0.46 5.88
C VAL A 62 -13.86 -0.63 4.86
N ASN A 63 -13.30 -0.52 3.66
CA ASN A 63 -13.40 -1.54 2.62
C ASN A 63 -12.02 -2.15 2.38
N PRO A 64 -11.75 -3.36 2.91
CA PRO A 64 -10.54 -4.12 2.59
C PRO A 64 -10.68 -4.75 1.21
N PHE A 65 -9.74 -4.52 0.32
CA PHE A 65 -9.70 -5.16 -0.99
C PHE A 65 -8.44 -6.01 -1.15
N THR A 66 -8.58 -7.18 -1.78
CA THR A 66 -7.47 -8.12 -1.99
C THR A 66 -6.38 -7.51 -2.88
N ILE A 67 -5.12 -7.66 -2.49
CA ILE A 67 -3.97 -7.25 -3.29
C ILE A 67 -3.08 -8.44 -3.67
N SER A 68 -2.32 -8.29 -4.75
CA SER A 68 -1.37 -9.32 -5.19
C SER A 68 -0.04 -9.16 -4.48
N HIS A 69 0.15 -9.89 -3.37
CA HIS A 69 1.39 -9.90 -2.58
C HIS A 69 1.70 -11.28 -2.03
N ASP A 70 2.95 -11.52 -1.64
CA ASP A 70 3.42 -12.81 -1.13
C ASP A 70 3.25 -12.94 0.40
N ALA A 71 2.07 -12.60 0.88
CA ALA A 71 1.64 -12.70 2.27
C ALA A 71 0.46 -13.69 2.41
N ALA A 72 0.04 -13.99 3.65
CA ALA A 72 -0.97 -15.01 3.92
C ALA A 72 -2.35 -14.63 3.37
N GLN A 73 -2.79 -13.38 3.61
CA GLN A 73 -4.07 -12.86 3.11
C GLN A 73 -4.03 -11.33 3.06
N PRO A 74 -3.24 -10.76 2.11
CA PRO A 74 -2.93 -9.35 2.09
C PRO A 74 -4.07 -8.52 1.50
N VAL A 75 -4.33 -7.34 2.11
CA VAL A 75 -5.34 -6.39 1.66
C VAL A 75 -4.81 -4.96 1.61
N GLY A 76 -5.30 -4.21 0.63
CA GLY A 76 -5.32 -2.75 0.66
C GLY A 76 -6.61 -2.25 1.31
N TYR A 77 -6.71 -0.96 1.55
CA TYR A 77 -7.88 -0.38 2.19
C TYR A 77 -8.41 0.85 1.44
N ARG A 78 -9.73 0.90 1.32
CA ARG A 78 -10.46 2.12 1.01
C ARG A 78 -11.24 2.55 2.25
N LEU A 79 -11.02 3.77 2.71
CA LEU A 79 -11.65 4.36 3.88
C LEU A 79 -12.59 5.46 3.42
N GLU A 80 -13.82 5.49 3.98
CA GLU A 80 -14.84 6.49 3.60
C GLU A 80 -15.52 7.08 4.85
N HIS A 81 -15.61 8.40 4.89
CA HIS A 81 -16.30 9.14 5.96
C HIS A 81 -16.82 10.47 5.43
N GLU A 82 -18.07 10.79 5.68
CA GLU A 82 -18.73 12.08 5.33
C GLU A 82 -18.47 12.54 3.88
N GLY A 83 -18.52 11.62 2.92
CA GLY A 83 -18.32 11.92 1.50
C GLY A 83 -16.85 12.09 1.09
N HIS A 84 -15.92 11.88 2.00
CA HIS A 84 -14.47 11.82 1.72
C HIS A 84 -13.97 10.39 1.68
N SER A 85 -12.95 10.16 0.86
CA SER A 85 -12.37 8.84 0.69
C SER A 85 -10.85 8.84 0.58
N VAL A 86 -10.22 7.83 1.20
CA VAL A 86 -8.77 7.62 1.18
C VAL A 86 -8.46 6.19 0.80
N GLY A 87 -7.52 5.99 -0.12
CA GLY A 87 -7.00 4.68 -0.50
C GLY A 87 -5.61 4.43 0.07
N ILE A 88 -5.35 3.18 0.48
CA ILE A 88 -4.04 2.69 0.89
C ILE A 88 -3.72 1.44 0.07
N ALA A 89 -2.74 1.54 -0.82
CA ALA A 89 -2.30 0.49 -1.73
C ALA A 89 -0.76 0.38 -1.71
N THR A 90 -0.25 -0.34 -0.73
CA THR A 90 1.15 -0.73 -0.61
C THR A 90 1.28 -2.24 -0.82
N ASP A 91 2.48 -2.71 -1.13
CA ASP A 91 2.76 -4.14 -1.32
C ASP A 91 1.96 -4.75 -2.47
N LEU A 92 1.90 -4.00 -3.54
CA LEU A 92 1.13 -4.32 -4.72
C LEU A 92 2.05 -4.82 -5.85
N GLY A 93 2.17 -6.13 -6.03
CA GLY A 93 3.02 -6.71 -7.08
C GLY A 93 2.52 -6.41 -8.49
N LYS A 94 1.19 -6.46 -8.68
CA LYS A 94 0.53 -6.08 -9.94
C LYS A 94 -0.87 -5.53 -9.67
N TYR A 95 -1.38 -4.77 -10.63
CA TYR A 95 -2.76 -4.29 -10.61
C TYR A 95 -3.56 -4.75 -11.84
N ASN A 96 -4.85 -4.73 -11.71
CA ASN A 96 -5.85 -5.05 -12.76
C ASN A 96 -7.05 -4.12 -12.60
N GLU A 97 -8.10 -4.30 -13.40
CA GLU A 97 -9.31 -3.48 -13.32
C GLU A 97 -9.96 -3.51 -11.94
N TYR A 98 -9.96 -4.64 -11.24
CA TYR A 98 -10.48 -4.74 -9.88
C TYR A 98 -9.73 -3.79 -8.89
N ILE A 99 -8.41 -3.69 -8.95
CA ILE A 99 -7.63 -2.75 -8.14
C ILE A 99 -7.96 -1.30 -8.53
N ILE A 100 -8.07 -1.04 -9.83
CA ILE A 100 -8.43 0.30 -10.34
C ILE A 100 -9.81 0.71 -9.81
N GLU A 101 -10.81 -0.16 -9.90
CA GLU A 101 -12.16 0.10 -9.39
C GLU A 101 -12.20 0.43 -7.90
N ASN A 102 -11.41 -0.28 -7.07
CA ASN A 102 -11.30 0.00 -5.64
C ASN A 102 -10.62 1.35 -5.33
N LEU A 103 -9.72 1.80 -6.21
CA LEU A 103 -8.94 3.03 -6.03
C LEU A 103 -9.49 4.23 -6.82
N GLN A 104 -10.53 4.06 -7.64
CA GLN A 104 -11.15 5.18 -8.37
C GLN A 104 -11.94 6.12 -7.46
N GLY A 105 -11.96 7.42 -7.84
CA GLY A 105 -12.80 8.43 -7.19
C GLY A 105 -12.39 8.78 -5.77
N LEU A 106 -11.12 8.60 -5.40
CA LEU A 106 -10.59 8.93 -4.07
C LEU A 106 -10.26 10.42 -3.93
N ASP A 107 -10.41 10.99 -2.74
CA ASP A 107 -9.88 12.31 -2.39
C ASP A 107 -8.38 12.29 -2.11
N ALA A 108 -7.87 11.20 -1.53
CA ALA A 108 -6.45 11.03 -1.27
C ALA A 108 -6.00 9.57 -1.46
N LEU A 109 -4.75 9.37 -1.86
CA LEU A 109 -4.19 8.05 -2.12
C LEU A 109 -2.78 7.94 -1.55
N LEU A 110 -2.53 6.89 -0.76
CA LEU A 110 -1.19 6.39 -0.46
C LEU A 110 -0.92 5.22 -1.41
N LEU A 111 -0.01 5.44 -2.35
CA LEU A 111 0.36 4.47 -3.38
C LEU A 111 1.81 4.04 -3.22
N GLU A 112 2.07 2.76 -3.38
CA GLU A 112 3.43 2.24 -3.45
C GLU A 112 4.19 2.78 -4.67
N ALA A 113 5.45 3.22 -4.43
CA ALA A 113 6.47 3.43 -5.43
C ALA A 113 7.77 2.81 -4.89
N ASN A 114 7.86 1.47 -4.98
CA ASN A 114 8.84 0.75 -4.19
C ASN A 114 10.26 0.90 -4.70
N HIS A 115 10.49 0.67 -5.99
CA HIS A 115 11.84 0.59 -6.52
C HIS A 115 11.96 1.19 -7.92
N ASP A 116 13.15 1.68 -8.23
CA ASP A 116 13.59 1.90 -9.60
C ASP A 116 14.08 0.56 -10.19
N ILE A 117 13.59 0.22 -11.38
CA ILE A 117 13.88 -1.07 -12.02
C ILE A 117 15.37 -1.25 -12.26
N ARG A 118 16.09 -0.21 -12.71
CA ARG A 118 17.52 -0.28 -13.02
C ARG A 118 18.36 -0.40 -11.76
N MET A 119 18.04 0.39 -10.69
CA MET A 119 18.71 0.24 -9.41
C MET A 119 18.56 -1.18 -8.86
N LEU A 120 17.36 -1.75 -8.93
CA LEU A 120 17.10 -3.11 -8.48
C LEU A 120 17.90 -4.13 -9.30
N GLN A 121 17.92 -3.99 -10.63
CA GLN A 121 18.64 -4.92 -11.51
C GLN A 121 20.15 -4.94 -11.26
N VAL A 122 20.78 -3.77 -11.07
CA VAL A 122 22.23 -3.66 -10.83
C VAL A 122 22.60 -3.70 -9.34
N GLY A 123 21.63 -3.56 -8.44
CA GLY A 123 21.82 -3.49 -7.00
C GLY A 123 22.36 -4.78 -6.38
N LYS A 124 22.68 -4.73 -5.10
CA LYS A 124 23.37 -5.79 -4.35
C LYS A 124 22.49 -7.00 -4.01
N TYR A 125 21.18 -6.92 -4.19
CA TYR A 125 20.28 -8.02 -3.84
C TYR A 125 20.60 -9.28 -4.66
N PRO A 126 20.52 -10.47 -4.05
CA PRO A 126 20.69 -11.72 -4.78
C PRO A 126 19.58 -11.90 -5.82
N TYR A 127 19.87 -12.66 -6.87
CA TYR A 127 18.99 -12.81 -8.03
C TYR A 127 17.56 -13.25 -7.65
N TYR A 128 17.41 -14.22 -6.75
CA TYR A 128 16.10 -14.69 -6.31
C TYR A 128 15.26 -13.60 -5.67
N LEU A 129 15.88 -12.68 -4.90
CA LEU A 129 15.17 -11.57 -4.26
C LEU A 129 14.74 -10.52 -5.30
N LYS A 130 15.60 -10.24 -6.30
CA LYS A 130 15.22 -9.37 -7.42
C LYS A 130 14.02 -9.93 -8.18
N GLN A 131 14.00 -11.24 -8.46
CA GLN A 131 12.87 -11.88 -9.12
C GLN A 131 11.60 -11.85 -8.28
N ARG A 132 11.71 -12.03 -6.95
CA ARG A 132 10.59 -11.88 -6.03
C ARG A 132 10.00 -10.48 -6.06
N ILE A 133 10.85 -9.45 -5.99
CA ILE A 133 10.42 -8.04 -6.00
C ILE A 133 9.74 -7.66 -7.33
N LEU A 134 10.32 -8.09 -8.46
CA LEU A 134 9.80 -7.82 -9.81
C LEU A 134 8.59 -8.68 -10.19
N GLY A 135 8.30 -9.71 -9.43
CA GLY A 135 7.23 -10.66 -9.74
C GLY A 135 5.84 -10.12 -9.44
N ASP A 136 4.83 -10.80 -9.96
CA ASP A 136 3.40 -10.45 -9.81
C ASP A 136 2.92 -10.33 -8.36
N ARG A 137 3.65 -10.91 -7.41
CA ARG A 137 3.37 -10.87 -5.97
C ARG A 137 4.44 -10.09 -5.21
N GLY A 138 5.24 -9.30 -5.90
CA GLY A 138 6.28 -8.44 -5.33
C GLY A 138 5.76 -7.04 -5.02
N HIS A 139 6.37 -6.04 -5.70
CA HIS A 139 6.10 -4.62 -5.45
C HIS A 139 6.03 -3.82 -6.74
N LEU A 140 5.27 -2.72 -6.74
CA LEU A 140 5.23 -1.79 -7.85
C LEU A 140 6.56 -1.04 -7.98
N SER A 141 7.11 -1.00 -9.20
CA SER A 141 8.15 -0.05 -9.54
C SER A 141 7.61 1.38 -9.61
N ASN A 142 8.52 2.36 -9.62
CA ASN A 142 8.16 3.77 -9.79
C ASN A 142 7.35 3.99 -11.08
N GLU A 143 7.75 3.36 -12.17
CA GLU A 143 7.07 3.46 -13.47
C GLU A 143 5.66 2.86 -13.42
N ASN A 144 5.51 1.68 -12.82
CA ASN A 144 4.19 1.04 -12.71
C ASN A 144 3.27 1.80 -11.75
N ALA A 145 3.81 2.41 -10.70
CA ALA A 145 3.04 3.32 -9.84
C ALA A 145 2.52 4.53 -10.63
N GLY A 146 3.36 5.17 -11.45
CA GLY A 146 2.95 6.27 -12.32
C GLY A 146 1.90 5.86 -13.35
N ARG A 147 2.03 4.69 -13.97
CA ARG A 147 1.04 4.16 -14.92
C ARG A 147 -0.29 3.82 -14.27
N LEU A 148 -0.28 3.22 -13.07
CA LEU A 148 -1.51 3.02 -12.29
C LEU A 148 -2.15 4.36 -11.96
N LEU A 149 -1.35 5.34 -11.53
CA LEU A 149 -1.84 6.66 -11.20
C LEU A 149 -2.53 7.32 -12.39
N CYS A 150 -2.01 7.21 -13.63
CA CYS A 150 -2.68 7.70 -14.84
C CYS A 150 -4.11 7.18 -15.03
N ARG A 151 -4.42 5.98 -14.51
CA ARG A 151 -5.76 5.37 -14.56
C ARG A 151 -6.69 5.86 -13.44
N LEU A 152 -6.13 6.50 -12.41
CA LEU A 152 -6.85 6.92 -11.19
C LEU A 152 -7.08 8.44 -11.11
N LEU A 153 -6.37 9.23 -11.94
CA LEU A 153 -6.45 10.70 -11.89
C LEU A 153 -7.86 11.20 -12.25
N HIS A 154 -8.32 12.18 -11.48
CA HIS A 154 -9.57 12.91 -11.71
C HIS A 154 -9.55 14.25 -10.96
N ASP A 155 -10.41 15.19 -11.31
CA ASP A 155 -10.39 16.58 -10.81
C ASP A 155 -10.53 16.73 -9.29
N ASN A 156 -11.12 15.75 -8.61
CA ASN A 156 -11.34 15.79 -7.16
C ASN A 156 -10.23 15.10 -6.34
N LEU A 157 -9.22 14.51 -6.98
CA LEU A 157 -8.10 13.88 -6.27
C LEU A 157 -7.17 14.95 -5.69
N LYS A 158 -7.22 15.17 -4.39
CA LYS A 158 -6.59 16.29 -3.68
C LYS A 158 -5.14 16.04 -3.29
N ALA A 159 -4.78 14.78 -2.98
CA ALA A 159 -3.45 14.45 -2.51
C ALA A 159 -3.03 13.02 -2.89
N ILE A 160 -1.78 12.89 -3.30
CA ILE A 160 -1.14 11.62 -3.64
C ILE A 160 0.14 11.51 -2.84
N PHE A 161 0.25 10.45 -2.04
CA PHE A 161 1.45 10.14 -1.29
C PHE A 161 2.09 8.89 -1.90
N LEU A 162 3.33 9.05 -2.38
CA LEU A 162 4.15 7.92 -2.80
C LEU A 162 4.83 7.34 -1.56
N GLY A 163 4.61 6.08 -1.29
CA GLY A 163 5.10 5.44 -0.09
C GLY A 163 5.75 4.09 -0.35
N HIS A 164 6.16 3.43 0.73
CA HIS A 164 6.76 2.09 0.72
C HIS A 164 8.01 1.98 -0.16
N LEU A 165 8.86 3.02 -0.16
CA LEU A 165 10.08 3.07 -0.95
C LEU A 165 11.13 2.09 -0.40
N SER A 166 11.79 1.35 -1.30
CA SER A 166 12.95 0.51 -0.97
C SER A 166 14.12 1.38 -0.51
N ARG A 167 14.78 0.99 0.59
CA ARG A 167 15.97 1.67 1.09
C ARG A 167 17.19 1.51 0.20
N GLU A 168 17.29 0.37 -0.50
CA GLU A 168 18.47 0.00 -1.28
C GLU A 168 18.30 0.28 -2.78
N ASN A 169 17.05 0.31 -3.27
CA ASN A 169 16.77 0.35 -4.70
C ASN A 169 15.86 1.52 -5.09
N ASN A 170 15.82 2.57 -4.26
CA ASN A 170 15.07 3.78 -4.53
C ASN A 170 15.58 4.94 -3.66
N TYR A 171 15.16 6.17 -3.99
CA TYR A 171 15.25 7.36 -3.15
C TYR A 171 14.13 8.35 -3.54
N GLU A 172 13.84 9.29 -2.66
CA GLU A 172 12.64 10.14 -2.74
C GLU A 172 12.53 10.89 -4.07
N GLU A 173 13.61 11.56 -4.49
CA GLU A 173 13.61 12.36 -5.72
C GLU A 173 13.40 11.49 -6.97
N LEU A 174 14.02 10.31 -7.03
CA LEU A 174 13.88 9.41 -8.17
C LEU A 174 12.45 8.87 -8.27
N ALA A 175 11.86 8.44 -7.16
CA ALA A 175 10.49 7.99 -7.12
C ALA A 175 9.53 9.10 -7.59
N TYR A 176 9.69 10.30 -7.04
CA TYR A 176 8.89 11.46 -7.39
C TYR A 176 8.98 11.82 -8.89
N GLU A 177 10.20 12.01 -9.40
CA GLU A 177 10.41 12.42 -10.79
C GLU A 177 9.96 11.36 -11.79
N THR A 178 10.16 10.06 -11.48
CA THR A 178 9.70 8.97 -12.33
C THR A 178 8.17 8.94 -12.42
N VAL A 179 7.46 9.00 -11.28
CA VAL A 179 6.01 9.03 -11.25
C VAL A 179 5.46 10.27 -11.94
N CYS A 180 6.04 11.45 -11.69
CA CYS A 180 5.63 12.70 -12.34
C CYS A 180 5.84 12.65 -13.86
N SER A 181 6.91 12.01 -14.32
CA SER A 181 7.18 11.80 -15.75
C SER A 181 6.15 10.87 -16.38
N GLU A 182 5.85 9.73 -15.77
CA GLU A 182 4.81 8.79 -16.27
C GLU A 182 3.44 9.48 -16.33
N VAL A 183 3.04 10.25 -15.32
CA VAL A 183 1.79 11.02 -15.33
C VAL A 183 1.78 12.07 -16.45
N THR A 184 2.89 12.80 -16.63
CA THR A 184 2.95 13.91 -17.58
C THR A 184 3.01 13.45 -19.02
N LEU A 185 3.64 12.30 -19.29
CA LEU A 185 3.84 11.73 -20.62
C LEU A 185 2.83 10.63 -20.96
N GLY A 186 2.10 10.14 -19.97
CA GLY A 186 1.13 9.06 -20.14
C GLY A 186 -0.12 9.47 -20.92
N ASP A 187 -0.87 8.49 -21.37
CA ASP A 187 -2.14 8.67 -22.09
C ASP A 187 -3.28 9.03 -21.11
N ASN A 188 -3.28 10.29 -20.68
CA ASN A 188 -4.30 10.87 -19.83
C ASN A 188 -4.35 12.40 -20.06
N PRO A 189 -5.45 13.09 -19.71
CA PRO A 189 -5.61 14.53 -19.95
C PRO A 189 -4.80 15.42 -18.99
N TYR A 190 -4.18 14.87 -17.96
CA TYR A 190 -3.56 15.61 -16.86
C TYR A 190 -2.04 15.71 -16.98
N LYS A 191 -1.48 16.61 -16.18
CA LYS A 191 -0.03 16.74 -15.93
C LYS A 191 0.26 16.60 -14.44
N SER A 192 1.44 16.13 -14.08
CA SER A 192 1.82 15.93 -12.67
C SER A 192 1.63 17.19 -11.80
N LYS A 193 1.87 18.39 -12.36
CA LYS A 193 1.69 19.68 -11.68
C LYS A 193 0.23 20.01 -11.31
N ASP A 194 -0.74 19.32 -11.92
CA ASP A 194 -2.17 19.51 -11.63
C ASP A 194 -2.57 18.85 -10.29
N PHE A 195 -1.67 18.05 -9.71
CA PHE A 195 -1.91 17.30 -8.48
C PHE A 195 -0.84 17.58 -7.42
N ARG A 196 -1.25 17.47 -6.15
CA ARG A 196 -0.34 17.47 -5.02
C ARG A 196 0.26 16.07 -4.83
N ILE A 197 1.35 15.78 -5.55
CA ILE A 197 2.12 14.54 -5.39
C ILE A 197 3.25 14.79 -4.38
N GLN A 198 3.41 13.90 -3.42
CA GLN A 198 4.43 13.99 -2.37
C GLN A 198 4.98 12.60 -2.07
N VAL A 199 6.24 12.51 -1.67
CA VAL A 199 6.79 11.28 -1.11
C VAL A 199 6.58 11.27 0.39
N ALA A 200 6.00 10.19 0.91
CA ALA A 200 5.84 9.98 2.35
C ALA A 200 7.22 9.79 2.97
N LYS A 201 7.62 10.71 3.85
CA LYS A 201 8.91 10.62 4.54
C LYS A 201 8.94 9.41 5.47
N ARG A 202 10.10 8.77 5.51
CA ARG A 202 10.40 7.67 6.41
C ARG A 202 11.39 8.18 7.45
N ASP A 203 10.95 8.28 8.68
CA ASP A 203 11.81 8.62 9.82
C ASP A 203 12.70 7.45 10.27
#